data_d2d8c7448c8a46174ec7678923f0f2e2
#
_entry.id   d2d8c7448c8a46174ec7678923f0f2e2
#
_cell.length_a   1.000
_cell.length_b   1.000
_cell.length_c   1.000
_cell.angle_alpha   90.00
_cell.angle_beta   90.00
_cell.angle_gamma   90.00
#
_symmetry.space_group_name_H-M   'P 1'
#
loop_
_entity.id
_entity.type
_entity.pdbx_description
1 polymer ?
#
loop_
_entity_poly.entity_id
_entity_poly.type
_entity_poly.pdbx_seq_one_letter_code
_entity_poly.pdbx_strand_id
1 'polypeptide(L)'
;MKAKNQGNQFINPWVKEDEQFIIDNHGKMTYKEMSKILNRTPSAIQNKARRLGLERISKYNYNKNFFETIDTEEKAYWLGFIYADGYVNKSEYGGELGIELQYSDNNHLKKFNKSIDGNVEVNDRYRNGAFNYNKDKQFHMCNIRLYCTKIVDDLSKYGIINNKTYIKQHISTLIPNDLIQHFIRGFFDGDGSISITKQGRNFIQFDITNANNIILEDIRQYLYQNYNITSYISCEENRKYSTVPIYKLCFKGLYNAYNFGQYIYNNANIYLDRKYLLYQRYLKEYNIVERISNKSDKILIHEYQRKLNK
;
A
#
# COMPACT_ATOMS: atom_id res chain seq x y z
N MET A 1 57.26 0.49 7.83
CA MET A 1 56.67 -0.85 8.06
C MET A 1 55.46 -0.71 8.96
N LYS A 2 54.24 -0.90 8.40
CA LYS A 2 52.98 -0.87 9.18
C LYS A 2 52.65 -2.31 9.55
N ALA A 3 52.61 -2.59 10.85
CA ALA A 3 52.23 -3.89 11.39
C ALA A 3 50.78 -4.21 11.01
N LYS A 4 50.58 -5.33 10.33
CA LYS A 4 49.24 -5.92 10.11
C LYS A 4 48.78 -6.53 11.43
N ASN A 5 47.75 -5.93 12.05
CA ASN A 5 46.99 -6.57 13.11
C ASN A 5 46.27 -7.80 12.51
N GLN A 6 46.82 -8.97 12.72
CA GLN A 6 46.12 -10.23 12.57
C GLN A 6 45.25 -10.42 13.84
N GLY A 7 43.99 -9.96 13.78
CA GLY A 7 42.99 -10.32 14.79
C GLY A 7 42.71 -11.81 14.71
N ASN A 8 43.13 -12.56 15.67
CA ASN A 8 42.66 -13.94 15.93
C ASN A 8 41.17 -13.86 16.23
N GLN A 9 40.36 -14.07 15.21
CA GLN A 9 38.95 -14.39 15.43
C GLN A 9 38.91 -15.80 16.02
N PHE A 10 38.70 -15.93 17.32
CA PHE A 10 38.26 -17.17 17.94
C PHE A 10 36.92 -17.55 17.30
N ILE A 11 36.98 -18.43 16.28
CA ILE A 11 35.78 -19.01 15.69
C ILE A 11 35.25 -19.98 16.74
N ASN A 12 34.22 -19.56 17.48
CA ASN A 12 33.45 -20.46 18.35
C ASN A 12 32.41 -21.17 17.44
N PRO A 13 32.66 -22.40 16.96
CA PRO A 13 31.73 -23.09 16.06
C PRO A 13 30.40 -23.35 16.77
N TRP A 14 29.32 -23.41 16.00
CA TRP A 14 28.02 -23.82 16.50
C TRP A 14 28.02 -25.34 16.71
N VAL A 15 27.66 -25.77 17.90
CA VAL A 15 27.47 -27.17 18.22
C VAL A 15 25.99 -27.54 18.15
N LYS A 16 25.66 -28.81 18.01
CA LYS A 16 24.26 -29.27 17.86
C LYS A 16 23.40 -28.90 19.07
N GLU A 17 23.98 -28.91 20.23
CA GLU A 17 23.34 -28.54 21.50
C GLU A 17 22.93 -27.07 21.53
N ASP A 18 23.76 -26.16 20.99
CA ASP A 18 23.43 -24.75 20.81
C ASP A 18 22.24 -24.57 19.87
N GLU A 19 22.26 -25.32 18.74
CA GLU A 19 21.20 -25.27 17.73
C GLU A 19 19.88 -25.76 18.32
N GLN A 20 19.91 -26.89 19.00
CA GLN A 20 18.72 -27.45 19.64
C GLN A 20 18.18 -26.52 20.72
N PHE A 21 19.07 -25.92 21.53
CA PHE A 21 18.66 -24.93 22.53
C PHE A 21 17.94 -23.73 21.89
N ILE A 22 18.42 -23.23 20.75
CA ILE A 22 17.77 -22.14 20.02
C ILE A 22 16.39 -22.57 19.54
N ILE A 23 16.25 -23.78 18.97
CA ILE A 23 14.98 -24.34 18.48
C ILE A 23 13.97 -24.45 19.63
N ASP A 24 14.36 -25.06 20.75
CA ASP A 24 13.46 -25.33 21.88
C ASP A 24 12.98 -24.08 22.61
N ASN A 25 13.78 -23.01 22.57
CA ASN A 25 13.52 -21.74 23.26
C ASN A 25 13.05 -20.62 22.31
N HIS A 26 12.94 -20.90 21.00
CA HIS A 26 12.45 -19.94 20.04
C HIS A 26 11.00 -19.54 20.36
N GLY A 27 10.73 -18.23 20.45
CA GLY A 27 9.41 -17.71 20.84
C GLY A 27 9.13 -17.71 22.36
N LYS A 28 9.93 -18.42 23.17
CA LYS A 28 9.82 -18.47 24.64
C LYS A 28 10.80 -17.51 25.31
N MET A 29 11.97 -17.31 24.70
CA MET A 29 13.05 -16.44 25.19
C MET A 29 13.45 -15.43 24.13
N THR A 30 13.87 -14.24 24.57
CA THR A 30 14.47 -13.24 23.66
C THR A 30 15.89 -13.65 23.26
N TYR A 31 16.34 -13.22 22.08
CA TYR A 31 17.74 -13.46 21.67
C TYR A 31 18.76 -12.87 22.66
N LYS A 32 18.40 -11.84 23.43
CA LYS A 32 19.23 -11.24 24.48
C LYS A 32 19.37 -12.18 25.69
N GLU A 33 18.33 -12.88 26.06
CA GLU A 33 18.36 -13.88 27.13
C GLU A 33 19.16 -15.11 26.71
N MET A 34 18.89 -15.66 25.52
CA MET A 34 19.65 -16.76 24.94
C MET A 34 21.14 -16.42 24.81
N SER A 35 21.48 -15.14 24.51
CA SER A 35 22.87 -14.71 24.36
C SER A 35 23.71 -14.86 25.64
N LYS A 36 23.07 -14.67 26.78
CA LYS A 36 23.72 -14.84 28.08
C LYS A 36 24.03 -16.31 28.38
N ILE A 37 23.12 -17.22 27.96
CA ILE A 37 23.26 -18.66 28.22
C ILE A 37 24.29 -19.27 27.28
N LEU A 38 24.20 -18.94 26.00
CA LEU A 38 25.07 -19.50 24.95
C LEU A 38 26.43 -18.78 24.82
N ASN A 39 26.65 -17.75 25.63
CA ASN A 39 27.86 -16.88 25.56
C ASN A 39 28.15 -16.42 24.16
N ARG A 40 27.12 -15.92 23.45
CA ARG A 40 27.18 -15.41 22.07
C ARG A 40 26.46 -14.07 21.98
N THR A 41 26.74 -13.28 20.95
CA THR A 41 26.00 -12.03 20.76
C THR A 41 24.54 -12.31 20.33
N PRO A 42 23.58 -11.45 20.72
CA PRO A 42 22.20 -11.59 20.27
C PRO A 42 22.06 -11.66 18.75
N SER A 43 22.89 -10.90 18.01
CA SER A 43 22.93 -10.92 16.54
C SER A 43 23.42 -12.27 16.00
N ALA A 44 24.39 -12.92 16.65
CA ALA A 44 24.84 -14.25 16.25
C ALA A 44 23.74 -15.29 16.42
N ILE A 45 22.99 -15.25 17.54
CA ILE A 45 21.86 -16.15 17.81
C ILE A 45 20.74 -15.88 16.80
N GLN A 46 20.39 -14.63 16.53
CA GLN A 46 19.40 -14.27 15.53
C GLN A 46 19.77 -14.80 14.13
N ASN A 47 21.03 -14.64 13.73
CA ASN A 47 21.52 -15.17 12.45
C ASN A 47 21.49 -16.70 12.40
N LYS A 48 21.78 -17.37 13.52
CA LYS A 48 21.71 -18.83 13.59
C LYS A 48 20.27 -19.33 13.54
N ALA A 49 19.35 -18.73 14.32
CA ALA A 49 17.92 -19.03 14.27
C ALA A 49 17.38 -18.91 12.85
N ARG A 50 17.74 -17.85 12.13
CA ARG A 50 17.39 -17.66 10.74
C ARG A 50 17.91 -18.76 9.82
N ARG A 51 19.17 -19.21 10.00
CA ARG A 51 19.74 -20.34 9.23
C ARG A 51 19.08 -21.67 9.55
N LEU A 52 18.51 -21.81 10.74
CA LEU A 52 17.72 -22.96 11.15
C LEU A 52 16.27 -22.90 10.63
N GLY A 53 15.90 -21.90 9.84
CA GLY A 53 14.56 -21.74 9.29
C GLY A 53 13.53 -21.25 10.30
N LEU A 54 13.96 -20.73 11.46
CA LEU A 54 13.05 -20.22 12.48
C LEU A 54 12.58 -18.82 12.12
N GLU A 55 11.26 -18.59 12.17
CA GLU A 55 10.67 -17.28 11.89
C GLU A 55 11.19 -16.22 12.88
N ARG A 56 11.26 -14.95 12.42
CA ARG A 56 11.64 -13.86 13.30
C ARG A 56 10.59 -13.70 14.40
N ILE A 57 11.03 -13.71 15.66
CA ILE A 57 10.17 -13.38 16.80
C ILE A 57 9.77 -11.90 16.68
N SER A 58 8.48 -11.65 16.45
CA SER A 58 7.94 -10.29 16.46
C SER A 58 7.58 -9.87 17.88
N LYS A 59 7.99 -8.65 18.27
CA LYS A 59 7.50 -8.02 19.52
C LYS A 59 6.05 -7.55 19.40
N TYR A 60 5.50 -7.58 18.19
CA TYR A 60 4.17 -7.09 17.88
C TYR A 60 3.23 -8.23 17.55
N ASN A 61 1.99 -8.08 18.00
CA ASN A 61 0.88 -8.95 17.64
C ASN A 61 0.06 -8.28 16.55
N TYR A 62 -0.41 -9.05 15.58
CA TYR A 62 -1.35 -8.66 14.54
C TYR A 62 -1.92 -9.90 13.86
N ASN A 63 -3.05 -9.74 13.16
CA ASN A 63 -3.70 -10.82 12.42
C ASN A 63 -2.85 -11.18 11.18
N LYS A 64 -2.09 -12.28 11.28
CA LYS A 64 -1.25 -12.79 10.18
C LYS A 64 -2.05 -13.35 9.02
N ASN A 65 -3.35 -13.63 9.21
CA ASN A 65 -4.24 -14.18 8.20
C ASN A 65 -5.08 -13.09 7.51
N PHE A 66 -4.83 -11.80 7.79
CA PHE A 66 -5.65 -10.70 7.30
C PHE A 66 -5.84 -10.70 5.78
N PHE A 67 -4.81 -11.06 5.01
CA PHE A 67 -4.84 -11.13 3.56
C PHE A 67 -5.00 -12.55 2.99
N GLU A 68 -5.33 -13.54 3.81
CA GLU A 68 -5.52 -14.92 3.34
C GLU A 68 -6.69 -15.04 2.36
N THR A 69 -7.78 -14.31 2.65
CA THR A 69 -8.95 -14.14 1.78
C THR A 69 -9.37 -12.68 1.77
N ILE A 70 -9.79 -12.17 0.62
CA ILE A 70 -10.34 -10.81 0.47
C ILE A 70 -11.87 -10.95 0.46
N ASP A 71 -12.48 -10.82 1.62
CA ASP A 71 -13.90 -11.06 1.89
C ASP A 71 -14.60 -9.89 2.60
N THR A 72 -13.88 -8.79 2.86
CA THR A 72 -14.43 -7.59 3.49
C THR A 72 -13.97 -6.31 2.79
N GLU A 73 -14.75 -5.22 2.99
CA GLU A 73 -14.38 -3.87 2.54
C GLU A 73 -12.96 -3.49 2.98
N GLU A 74 -12.64 -3.69 4.26
CA GLU A 74 -11.34 -3.31 4.80
C GLU A 74 -10.19 -4.05 4.14
N LYS A 75 -10.33 -5.37 3.95
CA LYS A 75 -9.29 -6.19 3.31
C LYS A 75 -9.08 -5.79 1.85
N ALA A 76 -10.17 -5.57 1.10
CA ALA A 76 -10.09 -5.10 -0.28
C ALA A 76 -9.48 -3.70 -0.37
N TYR A 77 -9.86 -2.78 0.51
CA TYR A 77 -9.30 -1.44 0.58
C TYR A 77 -7.78 -1.48 0.85
N TRP A 78 -7.35 -2.21 1.88
CA TRP A 78 -5.92 -2.28 2.22
C TRP A 78 -5.11 -3.03 1.16
N LEU A 79 -5.70 -4.02 0.49
CA LEU A 79 -5.05 -4.65 -0.66
C LEU A 79 -4.77 -3.63 -1.77
N GLY A 80 -5.76 -2.80 -2.13
CA GLY A 80 -5.61 -1.73 -3.10
C GLY A 80 -4.58 -0.68 -2.68
N PHE A 81 -4.61 -0.26 -1.42
CA PHE A 81 -3.66 0.71 -0.87
C PHE A 81 -2.22 0.18 -0.87
N ILE A 82 -2.02 -1.09 -0.47
CA ILE A 82 -0.70 -1.74 -0.52
C ILE A 82 -0.24 -1.94 -1.96
N TYR A 83 -1.16 -2.19 -2.88
CA TYR A 83 -0.83 -2.27 -4.30
C TYR A 83 -0.24 -0.95 -4.83
N ALA A 84 -0.73 0.20 -4.33
CA ALA A 84 -0.18 1.52 -4.63
C ALA A 84 1.11 1.80 -3.84
N ASP A 85 1.00 2.07 -2.56
CA ASP A 85 2.05 2.64 -1.69
C ASP A 85 2.81 1.60 -0.84
N GLY A 86 2.35 0.34 -0.80
CA GLY A 86 3.03 -0.71 -0.05
C GLY A 86 4.22 -1.28 -0.82
N TYR A 87 5.14 -1.90 -0.10
CA TYR A 87 6.17 -2.74 -0.67
C TYR A 87 6.28 -4.05 0.10
N VAL A 88 6.69 -5.10 -0.58
CA VAL A 88 7.02 -6.38 0.02
C VAL A 88 8.45 -6.77 -0.32
N ASN A 89 9.12 -7.39 0.65
CA ASN A 89 10.39 -8.06 0.46
C ASN A 89 10.26 -9.49 0.93
N LYS A 90 10.58 -10.44 0.06
CA LYS A 90 10.64 -11.86 0.39
C LYS A 90 12.04 -12.37 0.13
N SER A 91 12.61 -13.05 1.12
CA SER A 91 13.90 -13.73 1.04
C SER A 91 13.75 -15.15 1.58
N GLU A 92 14.80 -15.96 1.46
CA GLU A 92 14.88 -17.29 2.07
C GLU A 92 14.69 -17.26 3.60
N TYR A 93 14.88 -16.09 4.21
CA TYR A 93 14.88 -15.92 5.68
C TYR A 93 13.62 -15.24 6.22
N GLY A 94 12.64 -14.93 5.37
CA GLY A 94 11.40 -14.32 5.81
C GLY A 94 10.81 -13.30 4.85
N GLY A 95 9.65 -12.78 5.23
CA GLY A 95 8.92 -11.77 4.49
C GLY A 95 8.73 -10.47 5.29
N GLU A 96 8.73 -9.35 4.59
CA GLU A 96 8.43 -8.02 5.13
C GLU A 96 7.38 -7.34 4.26
N LEU A 97 6.32 -6.82 4.87
CA LEU A 97 5.42 -5.83 4.29
C LEU A 97 5.71 -4.49 4.93
N GLY A 98 5.90 -3.45 4.13
CA GLY A 98 6.05 -2.09 4.60
C GLY A 98 5.14 -1.11 3.87
N ILE A 99 4.66 -0.10 4.60
CA ILE A 99 3.95 1.06 4.06
C ILE A 99 4.64 2.30 4.60
N GLU A 100 5.01 3.23 3.72
CA GLU A 100 5.60 4.51 4.11
C GLU A 100 4.81 5.66 3.51
N LEU A 101 4.41 6.64 4.34
CA LEU A 101 3.61 7.79 3.96
C LEU A 101 4.26 9.09 4.46
N GLN A 102 3.79 10.23 3.97
CA GLN A 102 4.06 11.50 4.61
C GLN A 102 3.48 11.50 6.03
N TYR A 103 4.17 12.14 6.97
CA TYR A 103 3.75 12.16 8.38
C TYR A 103 2.36 12.77 8.60
N SER A 104 1.92 13.68 7.73
CA SER A 104 0.55 14.20 7.75
C SER A 104 -0.52 13.11 7.63
N ASP A 105 -0.18 11.98 7.01
CA ASP A 105 -1.06 10.83 6.82
C ASP A 105 -0.83 9.71 7.86
N ASN A 106 -0.13 9.98 8.99
CA ASN A 106 0.19 8.97 9.99
C ASN A 106 -1.05 8.27 10.59
N ASN A 107 -2.17 9.00 10.69
CA ASN A 107 -3.43 8.41 11.14
C ASN A 107 -3.93 7.31 10.22
N HIS A 108 -3.57 7.35 8.94
CA HIS A 108 -3.93 6.28 8.01
C HIS A 108 -3.19 4.98 8.34
N LEU A 109 -1.91 5.03 8.71
CA LEU A 109 -1.18 3.86 9.21
C LEU A 109 -1.74 3.33 10.53
N LYS A 110 -2.27 4.20 11.39
CA LYS A 110 -2.99 3.75 12.61
C LYS A 110 -4.30 3.04 12.27
N LYS A 111 -5.03 3.49 11.23
CA LYS A 111 -6.21 2.76 10.71
C LYS A 111 -5.80 1.37 10.21
N PHE A 112 -4.71 1.26 9.43
CA PHE A 112 -4.18 -0.03 8.99
C PHE A 112 -3.88 -0.95 10.18
N ASN A 113 -3.15 -0.44 11.18
CA ASN A 113 -2.80 -1.19 12.37
C ASN A 113 -4.05 -1.71 13.11
N LYS A 114 -5.09 -0.88 13.21
CA LYS A 114 -6.38 -1.29 13.78
C LYS A 114 -7.07 -2.37 12.96
N SER A 115 -7.09 -2.25 11.62
CA SER A 115 -7.74 -3.23 10.74
C SER A 115 -7.13 -4.62 10.84
N ILE A 116 -5.81 -4.71 11.09
CA ILE A 116 -5.11 -5.99 11.28
C ILE A 116 -5.08 -6.45 12.77
N ASP A 117 -5.89 -5.85 13.65
CA ASP A 117 -5.85 -6.09 15.10
C ASP A 117 -4.43 -5.96 15.66
N GLY A 118 -3.67 -4.98 15.16
CA GLY A 118 -2.25 -4.85 15.41
C GLY A 118 -1.91 -3.87 16.53
N ASN A 119 -0.76 -4.12 17.17
CA ASN A 119 -0.10 -3.18 18.09
C ASN A 119 1.27 -2.74 17.58
N VAL A 120 1.45 -2.74 16.26
CA VAL A 120 2.71 -2.39 15.60
C VAL A 120 2.97 -0.89 15.76
N GLU A 121 4.19 -0.54 16.11
CA GLU A 121 4.60 0.85 16.23
C GLU A 121 4.66 1.53 14.85
N VAL A 122 3.99 2.67 14.73
CA VAL A 122 4.15 3.56 13.58
C VAL A 122 5.34 4.45 13.88
N ASN A 123 6.44 4.20 13.16
CA ASN A 123 7.67 4.96 13.32
C ASN A 123 7.65 6.20 12.45
N ASP A 124 8.21 7.30 12.94
CA ASP A 124 8.48 8.47 12.14
C ASP A 124 9.97 8.62 11.84
N ARG A 125 10.28 9.30 10.76
CA ARG A 125 11.65 9.60 10.38
C ARG A 125 11.73 10.77 9.41
N TYR A 126 12.86 11.46 9.46
CA TYR A 126 13.22 12.43 8.42
C TYR A 126 14.11 11.75 7.38
N ARG A 127 13.84 11.98 6.10
CA ARG A 127 14.71 11.58 5.01
C ARG A 127 15.01 12.74 4.08
N ASN A 128 16.19 12.77 3.53
CA ASN A 128 16.54 13.73 2.48
C ASN A 128 15.91 13.32 1.15
N GLY A 129 15.70 14.26 0.25
CA GLY A 129 15.25 13.99 -1.11
C GLY A 129 16.23 13.08 -1.85
N ALA A 130 15.70 12.18 -2.68
CA ALA A 130 16.48 11.18 -3.40
C ALA A 130 17.19 11.76 -4.65
N PHE A 131 16.76 12.93 -5.14
CA PHE A 131 17.26 13.53 -6.38
C PHE A 131 18.07 14.78 -6.13
N ASN A 132 19.02 15.08 -7.02
CA ASN A 132 19.92 16.25 -6.88
C ASN A 132 19.18 17.58 -6.70
N TYR A 133 17.99 17.74 -7.29
CA TYR A 133 17.18 18.96 -7.16
C TYR A 133 16.45 19.09 -5.81
N ASN A 134 16.41 18.05 -5.01
CA ASN A 134 15.73 18.04 -3.71
C ASN A 134 16.52 17.38 -2.57
N LYS A 135 17.80 17.01 -2.80
CA LYS A 135 18.65 16.31 -1.81
C LYS A 135 18.79 17.04 -0.48
N ASP A 136 18.67 18.38 -0.50
CA ASP A 136 18.79 19.23 0.69
C ASP A 136 17.44 19.45 1.38
N LYS A 137 16.33 18.96 0.79
CA LYS A 137 15.01 19.01 1.41
C LYS A 137 14.81 17.80 2.32
N GLN A 138 14.39 18.07 3.54
CA GLN A 138 13.96 17.02 4.46
C GLN A 138 12.46 16.78 4.35
N PHE A 139 12.10 15.51 4.27
CA PHE A 139 10.72 15.04 4.25
C PHE A 139 10.43 14.30 5.55
N HIS A 140 9.41 14.75 6.29
CA HIS A 140 8.93 14.05 7.47
C HIS A 140 8.00 12.91 7.03
N MET A 141 8.40 11.68 7.29
CA MET A 141 7.74 10.46 6.85
C MET A 141 7.32 9.63 8.06
N CYS A 142 6.33 8.78 7.89
CA CYS A 142 5.98 7.74 8.84
C CYS A 142 5.90 6.39 8.14
N ASN A 143 6.17 5.31 8.87
CA ASN A 143 6.10 3.97 8.31
C ASN A 143 5.63 2.94 9.33
N ILE A 144 5.02 1.86 8.81
CA ILE A 144 4.72 0.64 9.52
C ILE A 144 5.36 -0.54 8.80
N ARG A 145 5.89 -1.52 9.54
CA ARG A 145 6.54 -2.71 8.98
C ARG A 145 6.08 -3.96 9.69
N LEU A 146 5.59 -4.92 8.92
CA LEU A 146 5.20 -6.24 9.40
C LEU A 146 6.22 -7.27 8.90
N TYR A 147 6.81 -8.00 9.81
CA TYR A 147 7.74 -9.08 9.49
C TYR A 147 7.00 -10.42 9.59
N CYS A 148 6.42 -10.85 8.47
CA CYS A 148 5.60 -12.05 8.39
C CYS A 148 5.63 -12.64 6.99
N THR A 149 6.20 -13.82 6.84
CA THR A 149 6.26 -14.54 5.56
C THR A 149 4.87 -14.87 5.04
N LYS A 150 3.95 -15.32 5.92
CA LYS A 150 2.58 -15.64 5.53
C LYS A 150 1.84 -14.44 4.90
N ILE A 151 1.94 -13.24 5.49
CA ILE A 151 1.31 -12.04 4.90
C ILE A 151 1.87 -11.75 3.50
N VAL A 152 3.19 -11.88 3.31
CA VAL A 152 3.82 -11.67 2.00
C VAL A 152 3.39 -12.74 1.01
N ASP A 153 3.27 -14.01 1.44
CA ASP A 153 2.80 -15.11 0.60
C ASP A 153 1.33 -14.93 0.20
N ASP A 154 0.48 -14.50 1.13
CA ASP A 154 -0.91 -14.22 0.84
C ASP A 154 -1.05 -13.04 -0.14
N LEU A 155 -0.32 -11.95 0.07
CA LEU A 155 -0.29 -10.81 -0.85
C LEU A 155 0.22 -11.19 -2.26
N SER A 156 1.14 -12.17 -2.35
CA SER A 156 1.66 -12.64 -3.63
C SER A 156 0.60 -13.32 -4.50
N LYS A 157 -0.42 -13.94 -3.90
CA LYS A 157 -1.58 -14.54 -4.61
C LYS A 157 -2.37 -13.47 -5.37
N TYR A 158 -2.37 -12.25 -4.84
CA TYR A 158 -3.03 -11.07 -5.42
C TYR A 158 -2.08 -10.22 -6.27
N GLY A 159 -0.89 -10.75 -6.60
CA GLY A 159 0.06 -10.09 -7.46
C GLY A 159 0.96 -9.06 -6.77
N ILE A 160 0.94 -8.92 -5.45
CA ILE A 160 1.85 -8.02 -4.74
C ILE A 160 3.13 -8.76 -4.41
N ILE A 161 4.15 -8.58 -5.24
CA ILE A 161 5.47 -9.20 -5.17
C ILE A 161 6.58 -8.14 -5.18
N ASN A 162 7.82 -8.56 -4.94
CA ASN A 162 8.97 -7.69 -5.19
C ASN A 162 8.92 -7.16 -6.62
N ASN A 163 9.12 -5.85 -6.81
CA ASN A 163 9.05 -5.20 -8.12
C ASN A 163 7.68 -5.34 -8.82
N LYS A 164 6.61 -5.11 -8.09
CA LYS A 164 5.19 -5.22 -8.54
C LYS A 164 4.83 -4.46 -9.83
N THR A 165 5.69 -3.58 -10.33
CA THR A 165 5.51 -2.84 -11.60
C THR A 165 5.28 -3.75 -12.82
N TYR A 166 5.71 -5.01 -12.76
CA TYR A 166 5.66 -5.95 -13.88
C TYR A 166 4.51 -6.98 -13.82
N ILE A 167 3.52 -6.78 -12.94
CA ILE A 167 2.42 -7.73 -12.76
C ILE A 167 1.43 -7.64 -13.93
N LYS A 168 1.01 -8.80 -14.45
CA LYS A 168 0.09 -8.94 -15.59
C LYS A 168 -1.29 -9.51 -15.20
N GLN A 169 -1.69 -9.41 -13.94
CA GLN A 169 -2.96 -9.98 -13.47
C GLN A 169 -4.09 -8.94 -13.52
N HIS A 170 -5.30 -9.39 -13.84
CA HIS A 170 -6.50 -8.56 -13.87
C HIS A 170 -7.19 -8.56 -12.50
N ILE A 171 -7.62 -7.40 -12.03
CA ILE A 171 -8.28 -7.21 -10.72
C ILE A 171 -9.56 -8.05 -10.63
N SER A 172 -10.33 -8.07 -11.72
CA SER A 172 -11.61 -8.78 -11.82
C SER A 172 -11.50 -10.28 -11.61
N THR A 173 -10.29 -10.86 -11.78
CA THR A 173 -10.03 -12.29 -11.54
C THR A 173 -9.55 -12.59 -10.13
N LEU A 174 -9.15 -11.56 -9.36
CA LEU A 174 -8.50 -11.70 -8.06
C LEU A 174 -9.39 -11.32 -6.89
N ILE A 175 -10.39 -10.45 -7.14
CA ILE A 175 -11.19 -9.83 -6.09
C ILE A 175 -12.68 -10.08 -6.40
N PRO A 176 -13.51 -10.45 -5.40
CA PRO A 176 -14.95 -10.52 -5.57
C PRO A 176 -15.55 -9.23 -6.13
N ASN A 177 -16.51 -9.34 -7.04
CA ASN A 177 -17.05 -8.19 -7.77
C ASN A 177 -17.62 -7.10 -6.87
N ASP A 178 -18.25 -7.47 -5.78
CA ASP A 178 -18.80 -6.56 -4.76
C ASP A 178 -17.72 -5.83 -3.94
N LEU A 179 -16.49 -6.31 -3.98
CA LEU A 179 -15.35 -5.72 -3.27
C LEU A 179 -14.41 -4.91 -4.18
N ILE A 180 -14.56 -4.96 -5.51
CA ILE A 180 -13.70 -4.22 -6.45
C ILE A 180 -13.73 -2.71 -6.20
N GLN A 181 -14.88 -2.15 -5.84
CA GLN A 181 -15.03 -0.74 -5.46
C GLN A 181 -14.06 -0.35 -4.35
N HIS A 182 -13.94 -1.17 -3.33
CA HIS A 182 -13.10 -0.92 -2.17
C HIS A 182 -11.62 -1.02 -2.50
N PHE A 183 -11.25 -1.97 -3.36
CA PHE A 183 -9.90 -2.06 -3.90
C PHE A 183 -9.53 -0.81 -4.71
N ILE A 184 -10.40 -0.38 -5.64
CA ILE A 184 -10.15 0.83 -6.45
C ILE A 184 -10.02 2.06 -5.57
N ARG A 185 -10.83 2.18 -4.50
CA ARG A 185 -10.69 3.27 -3.51
C ARG A 185 -9.32 3.24 -2.83
N GLY A 186 -8.89 2.08 -2.33
CA GLY A 186 -7.56 1.93 -1.70
C GLY A 186 -6.43 2.26 -2.66
N PHE A 187 -6.50 1.76 -3.89
CA PHE A 187 -5.53 2.05 -4.93
C PHE A 187 -5.49 3.54 -5.30
N PHE A 188 -6.66 4.18 -5.41
CA PHE A 188 -6.75 5.63 -5.61
C PHE A 188 -6.20 6.42 -4.42
N ASP A 189 -6.46 5.98 -3.21
CA ASP A 189 -5.96 6.67 -1.99
C ASP A 189 -4.44 6.63 -1.90
N GLY A 190 -3.78 5.59 -2.42
CA GLY A 190 -2.33 5.57 -2.61
C GLY A 190 -1.90 6.43 -3.81
N ASP A 191 -2.04 5.93 -5.02
CA ASP A 191 -1.49 6.46 -6.27
C ASP A 191 -2.33 7.58 -6.93
N GLY A 192 -3.52 7.88 -6.40
CA GLY A 192 -4.41 8.87 -7.00
C GLY A 192 -4.12 10.30 -6.58
N SER A 193 -4.61 11.23 -7.36
CA SER A 193 -4.63 12.65 -7.05
C SER A 193 -5.97 13.29 -7.39
N ILE A 194 -6.32 14.32 -6.63
CA ILE A 194 -7.49 15.18 -6.89
C ILE A 194 -6.97 16.57 -7.18
N SER A 195 -7.33 17.13 -8.31
CA SER A 195 -7.00 18.50 -8.69
C SER A 195 -8.25 19.29 -9.04
N ILE A 196 -8.26 20.58 -8.70
CA ILE A 196 -9.35 21.50 -9.02
C ILE A 196 -8.79 22.58 -9.94
N THR A 197 -9.28 22.59 -11.19
CA THR A 197 -8.88 23.60 -12.16
C THR A 197 -9.71 24.87 -11.96
N LYS A 198 -9.06 25.97 -11.59
CA LYS A 198 -9.72 27.27 -11.34
C LYS A 198 -10.08 28.05 -12.61
N GLN A 199 -9.75 27.56 -13.81
CA GLN A 199 -10.08 28.24 -15.07
C GLN A 199 -11.54 27.97 -15.45
N GLY A 200 -12.35 29.02 -15.48
CA GLY A 200 -13.73 29.00 -15.93
C GLY A 200 -14.71 28.40 -14.93
N ARG A 201 -15.12 27.14 -15.13
CA ARG A 201 -16.22 26.53 -14.36
C ARG A 201 -15.79 25.68 -13.15
N ASN A 202 -14.55 25.80 -12.67
CA ASN A 202 -14.02 25.00 -11.54
C ASN A 202 -14.33 23.51 -11.67
N PHE A 203 -13.54 22.82 -12.48
CA PHE A 203 -13.68 21.38 -12.68
C PHE A 203 -12.76 20.62 -11.73
N ILE A 204 -13.29 19.60 -11.10
CA ILE A 204 -12.49 18.58 -10.43
C ILE A 204 -12.01 17.56 -11.47
N GLN A 205 -10.82 17.07 -11.25
CA GLN A 205 -10.24 15.96 -12.00
C GLN A 205 -9.67 14.97 -10.99
N PHE A 206 -9.94 13.70 -11.23
CA PHE A 206 -9.29 12.59 -10.54
C PHE A 206 -8.30 11.93 -11.50
N ASP A 207 -7.11 11.66 -11.00
CA ASP A 207 -6.08 10.96 -11.74
C ASP A 207 -5.52 9.81 -10.90
N ILE A 208 -5.21 8.67 -11.53
CA ILE A 208 -4.42 7.59 -10.93
C ILE A 208 -3.17 7.43 -11.77
N THR A 209 -1.99 7.53 -11.15
CA THR A 209 -0.70 7.48 -11.85
C THR A 209 0.06 6.23 -11.44
N ASN A 210 0.36 5.35 -12.39
CA ASN A 210 1.08 4.12 -12.11
C ASN A 210 1.96 3.70 -13.30
N ALA A 211 3.06 2.99 -13.06
CA ALA A 211 3.90 2.42 -14.11
C ALA A 211 3.28 1.16 -14.74
N ASN A 212 2.33 0.53 -14.08
CA ASN A 212 1.61 -0.64 -14.59
C ASN A 212 0.36 -0.22 -15.35
N ASN A 213 0.44 -0.20 -16.69
CA ASN A 213 -0.71 0.15 -17.54
C ASN A 213 -1.84 -0.89 -17.48
N ILE A 214 -1.53 -2.16 -17.20
CA ILE A 214 -2.52 -3.25 -17.23
C ILE A 214 -3.59 -3.03 -16.15
N ILE A 215 -3.18 -2.67 -14.91
CA ILE A 215 -4.13 -2.41 -13.85
C ILE A 215 -4.98 -1.16 -14.13
N LEU A 216 -4.41 -0.12 -14.75
CA LEU A 216 -5.14 1.09 -15.08
C LEU A 216 -6.18 0.83 -16.18
N GLU A 217 -5.82 0.03 -17.18
CA GLU A 217 -6.73 -0.37 -18.24
C GLU A 217 -7.85 -1.28 -17.73
N ASP A 218 -7.54 -2.19 -16.80
CA ASP A 218 -8.53 -3.07 -16.18
C ASP A 218 -9.55 -2.25 -15.36
N ILE A 219 -9.08 -1.30 -14.55
CA ILE A 219 -9.94 -0.35 -13.83
C ILE A 219 -10.80 0.46 -14.81
N ARG A 220 -10.20 0.98 -15.89
CA ARG A 220 -10.89 1.76 -16.89
C ARG A 220 -12.04 0.98 -17.55
N GLN A 221 -11.76 -0.24 -17.98
CA GLN A 221 -12.73 -1.11 -18.62
C GLN A 221 -13.84 -1.52 -17.65
N TYR A 222 -13.48 -1.92 -16.43
CA TYR A 222 -14.44 -2.30 -15.41
C TYR A 222 -15.42 -1.17 -15.08
N LEU A 223 -14.92 0.06 -14.86
CA LEU A 223 -15.75 1.23 -14.57
C LEU A 223 -16.66 1.63 -15.74
N TYR A 224 -16.15 1.52 -16.97
CA TYR A 224 -16.96 1.80 -18.15
C TYR A 224 -18.07 0.76 -18.33
N GLN A 225 -17.75 -0.53 -18.29
CA GLN A 225 -18.71 -1.60 -18.54
C GLN A 225 -19.81 -1.71 -17.49
N ASN A 226 -19.47 -1.50 -16.23
CA ASN A 226 -20.40 -1.71 -15.12
C ASN A 226 -21.11 -0.44 -14.67
N TYR A 227 -20.50 0.74 -14.85
CA TYR A 227 -21.00 2.00 -14.28
C TYR A 227 -21.08 3.15 -15.29
N ASN A 228 -20.72 2.91 -16.55
CA ASN A 228 -20.69 3.92 -17.60
C ASN A 228 -19.82 5.17 -17.22
N ILE A 229 -18.78 4.95 -16.40
CA ILE A 229 -17.82 5.99 -16.04
C ILE A 229 -16.72 6.00 -17.08
N THR A 230 -16.67 7.08 -17.90
CA THR A 230 -15.67 7.22 -18.95
C THR A 230 -14.39 7.88 -18.42
N SER A 231 -13.27 7.40 -18.92
CA SER A 231 -11.93 7.90 -18.56
C SER A 231 -10.98 7.64 -19.73
N TYR A 232 -9.79 8.23 -19.67
CA TYR A 232 -8.76 7.97 -20.66
C TYR A 232 -7.41 7.76 -19.97
N ILE A 233 -6.52 7.02 -20.63
CA ILE A 233 -5.15 6.83 -20.18
C ILE A 233 -4.23 7.70 -21.04
N SER A 234 -3.40 8.50 -20.40
CA SER A 234 -2.25 9.16 -21.02
C SER A 234 -0.96 8.48 -20.61
N CYS A 235 0.03 8.49 -21.51
CA CYS A 235 1.35 7.91 -21.28
C CYS A 235 2.41 9.01 -21.35
N GLU A 236 3.35 9.01 -20.42
CA GLU A 236 4.55 9.83 -20.42
C GLU A 236 5.78 8.92 -20.54
N GLU A 237 6.31 8.78 -21.76
CA GLU A 237 7.41 7.86 -22.08
C GLU A 237 8.79 8.45 -21.80
N ASN A 238 9.00 9.71 -22.17
CA ASN A 238 10.31 10.38 -22.09
C ASN A 238 10.44 11.22 -20.83
N ARG A 239 10.75 10.58 -19.70
CA ARG A 239 10.95 11.27 -18.43
C ARG A 239 12.42 11.59 -18.22
N LYS A 240 12.72 12.82 -17.78
CA LYS A 240 14.10 13.31 -17.57
C LYS A 240 14.97 12.41 -16.70
N TYR A 241 14.36 11.62 -15.79
CA TYR A 241 15.08 10.83 -14.79
C TYR A 241 14.65 9.36 -14.70
N SER A 242 13.88 8.87 -15.67
CA SER A 242 13.40 7.47 -15.67
C SER A 242 13.16 7.00 -17.10
N THR A 243 13.61 5.79 -17.39
CA THR A 243 13.32 5.08 -18.66
C THR A 243 12.01 4.29 -18.60
N VAL A 244 11.41 4.14 -17.42
CA VAL A 244 10.13 3.44 -17.25
C VAL A 244 9.00 4.42 -17.57
N PRO A 245 8.11 4.11 -18.53
CA PRO A 245 6.94 4.92 -18.81
C PRO A 245 6.05 5.06 -17.58
N ILE A 246 5.35 6.18 -17.48
CA ILE A 246 4.28 6.35 -16.49
C ILE A 246 2.97 6.57 -17.21
N TYR A 247 1.95 5.86 -16.75
CA TYR A 247 0.59 5.96 -17.24
C TYR A 247 -0.28 6.68 -16.23
N LYS A 248 -1.23 7.45 -16.75
CA LYS A 248 -2.16 8.21 -15.93
C LYS A 248 -3.58 7.96 -16.42
N LEU A 249 -4.40 7.34 -15.58
CA LEU A 249 -5.83 7.18 -15.79
C LEU A 249 -6.54 8.44 -15.30
N CYS A 250 -7.25 9.14 -16.20
CA CYS A 250 -7.82 10.45 -15.92
C CYS A 250 -9.35 10.42 -16.03
N PHE A 251 -10.02 10.92 -15.00
CA PHE A 251 -11.46 11.15 -14.94
C PHE A 251 -11.71 12.66 -14.99
N LYS A 252 -12.05 13.16 -16.16
CA LYS A 252 -12.27 14.60 -16.43
C LYS A 252 -13.73 14.92 -16.71
N GLY A 253 -14.07 16.17 -16.46
CA GLY A 253 -15.42 16.69 -16.65
C GLY A 253 -16.33 16.43 -15.44
N LEU A 254 -17.36 17.26 -15.32
CA LEU A 254 -18.20 17.30 -14.13
C LEU A 254 -18.80 15.93 -13.76
N TYR A 255 -19.37 15.23 -14.75
CA TYR A 255 -20.08 13.97 -14.54
C TYR A 255 -19.14 12.82 -14.23
N ASN A 256 -18.12 12.62 -15.07
CA ASN A 256 -17.19 11.50 -14.85
C ASN A 256 -16.42 11.62 -13.55
N ALA A 257 -15.95 12.83 -13.22
CA ALA A 257 -15.26 13.08 -11.96
C ALA A 257 -16.19 12.93 -10.75
N TYR A 258 -17.44 13.42 -10.84
CA TYR A 258 -18.45 13.23 -9.81
C TYR A 258 -18.79 11.74 -9.63
N ASN A 259 -19.11 11.05 -10.73
CA ASN A 259 -19.48 9.63 -10.69
C ASN A 259 -18.35 8.76 -10.16
N PHE A 260 -17.10 9.04 -10.56
CA PHE A 260 -15.95 8.34 -10.00
C PHE A 260 -15.78 8.62 -8.51
N GLY A 261 -15.87 9.89 -8.09
CA GLY A 261 -15.81 10.25 -6.67
C GLY A 261 -16.93 9.63 -5.84
N GLN A 262 -18.16 9.59 -6.37
CA GLN A 262 -19.27 8.86 -5.73
C GLN A 262 -19.01 7.36 -5.69
N TYR A 263 -18.52 6.77 -6.78
CA TYR A 263 -18.19 5.35 -6.83
C TYR A 263 -17.21 4.95 -5.73
N ILE A 264 -16.12 5.72 -5.54
CA ILE A 264 -15.10 5.33 -4.56
C ILE A 264 -15.42 5.74 -3.12
N TYR A 265 -16.18 6.85 -2.90
CA TYR A 265 -16.35 7.43 -1.56
C TYR A 265 -17.76 7.37 -0.99
N ASN A 266 -18.78 7.04 -1.80
CA ASN A 266 -20.13 6.91 -1.25
C ASN A 266 -20.20 5.71 -0.30
N ASN A 267 -20.73 5.93 0.91
CA ASN A 267 -20.82 4.93 1.98
C ASN A 267 -19.50 4.26 2.37
N ALA A 268 -18.36 4.91 2.11
CA ALA A 268 -17.06 4.38 2.46
C ALA A 268 -16.81 4.45 3.97
N ASN A 269 -16.47 3.32 4.59
CA ASN A 269 -16.09 3.27 6.01
C ASN A 269 -14.61 3.55 6.23
N ILE A 270 -13.77 3.31 5.21
CA ILE A 270 -12.32 3.51 5.27
C ILE A 270 -11.83 4.26 4.05
N TYR A 271 -11.05 5.30 4.26
CA TYR A 271 -10.50 6.20 3.23
C TYR A 271 -9.31 6.99 3.78
N LEU A 272 -8.52 7.59 2.88
CA LEU A 272 -7.47 8.55 3.22
C LEU A 272 -8.09 9.93 3.45
N ASP A 273 -8.05 10.41 4.69
CA ASP A 273 -8.80 11.58 5.16
C ASP A 273 -8.59 12.82 4.28
N ARG A 274 -7.35 13.16 3.91
CA ARG A 274 -7.05 14.36 3.11
C ARG A 274 -7.71 14.35 1.72
N LYS A 275 -7.80 13.18 1.06
CA LYS A 275 -8.43 13.05 -0.26
C LYS A 275 -9.94 13.08 -0.14
N TYR A 276 -10.49 12.33 0.81
CA TYR A 276 -11.93 12.34 1.08
C TYR A 276 -12.45 13.72 1.45
N LEU A 277 -11.80 14.41 2.38
CA LEU A 277 -12.18 15.77 2.81
C LEU A 277 -12.06 16.79 1.68
N LEU A 278 -11.04 16.67 0.81
CA LEU A 278 -10.91 17.52 -0.37
C LEU A 278 -12.08 17.31 -1.34
N TYR A 279 -12.50 16.08 -1.56
CA TYR A 279 -13.66 15.77 -2.39
C TYR A 279 -14.96 16.32 -1.77
N GLN A 280 -15.20 16.10 -0.48
CA GLN A 280 -16.38 16.62 0.22
C GLN A 280 -16.44 18.15 0.16
N ARG A 281 -15.31 18.81 0.41
CA ARG A 281 -15.19 20.26 0.29
C ARG A 281 -15.56 20.75 -1.12
N TYR A 282 -15.07 20.07 -2.16
CA TYR A 282 -15.41 20.41 -3.54
C TYR A 282 -16.91 20.28 -3.81
N LEU A 283 -17.55 19.19 -3.38
CA LEU A 283 -18.99 18.99 -3.57
C LEU A 283 -19.79 20.15 -2.96
N LYS A 284 -19.40 20.59 -1.77
CA LYS A 284 -20.07 21.66 -1.03
C LYS A 284 -19.78 23.05 -1.61
N GLU A 285 -18.52 23.44 -1.78
CA GLU A 285 -18.11 24.77 -2.22
C GLU A 285 -18.59 25.14 -3.62
N TYR A 286 -18.73 24.15 -4.49
CA TYR A 286 -19.14 24.37 -5.89
C TYR A 286 -20.59 23.94 -6.20
N ASN A 287 -21.38 23.59 -5.18
CA ASN A 287 -22.78 23.15 -5.32
C ASN A 287 -22.94 22.07 -6.40
N ILE A 288 -22.04 21.06 -6.39
CA ILE A 288 -21.92 20.10 -7.49
C ILE A 288 -23.19 19.27 -7.65
N VAL A 289 -23.77 18.81 -6.53
CA VAL A 289 -25.00 18.01 -6.54
C VAL A 289 -26.16 18.78 -7.19
N GLU A 290 -26.34 20.05 -6.84
CA GLU A 290 -27.37 20.91 -7.43
C GLU A 290 -27.11 21.17 -8.92
N ARG A 291 -25.86 21.48 -9.30
CA ARG A 291 -25.46 21.69 -10.70
C ARG A 291 -25.71 20.45 -11.58
N ILE A 292 -25.57 19.25 -11.03
CA ILE A 292 -25.84 18.00 -11.73
C ILE A 292 -27.34 17.77 -11.83
N SER A 293 -28.12 17.99 -10.75
CA SER A 293 -29.57 17.77 -10.75
C SER A 293 -30.33 18.76 -11.64
N ASN A 294 -29.84 19.97 -11.85
CA ASN A 294 -30.46 21.01 -12.68
C ASN A 294 -30.19 20.87 -14.19
N LYS A 295 -29.31 19.96 -14.61
CA LYS A 295 -29.08 19.67 -16.02
C LYS A 295 -29.94 18.51 -16.51
N SER A 296 -30.29 18.55 -17.80
CA SER A 296 -31.13 17.56 -18.51
C SER A 296 -30.59 16.13 -18.50
N ASP A 297 -29.45 15.89 -17.85
CA ASP A 297 -28.79 14.57 -17.71
C ASP A 297 -29.19 13.81 -16.43
N LYS A 298 -30.34 14.13 -15.84
CA LYS A 298 -30.93 13.36 -14.73
C LYS A 298 -30.96 11.84 -14.97
N ILE A 299 -31.05 11.45 -16.24
CA ILE A 299 -31.14 10.05 -16.66
C ILE A 299 -29.83 9.31 -16.33
N LEU A 300 -28.69 9.87 -16.64
CA LEU A 300 -27.37 9.23 -16.40
C LEU A 300 -27.06 9.06 -14.92
N ILE A 301 -27.43 10.04 -14.10
CA ILE A 301 -27.24 9.96 -12.65
C ILE A 301 -28.19 8.94 -12.03
N HIS A 302 -29.42 8.89 -12.47
CA HIS A 302 -30.40 7.93 -11.99
C HIS A 302 -30.01 6.49 -12.33
N GLU A 303 -29.50 6.24 -13.54
CA GLU A 303 -28.99 4.94 -13.95
C GLU A 303 -27.75 4.52 -13.13
N TYR A 304 -26.84 5.46 -12.85
CA TYR A 304 -25.67 5.23 -12.01
C TYR A 304 -26.04 4.87 -10.57
N GLN A 305 -26.92 5.66 -9.94
CA GLN A 305 -27.39 5.39 -8.57
C GLN A 305 -28.15 4.07 -8.48
N ARG A 306 -28.89 3.69 -9.53
CA ARG A 306 -29.61 2.43 -9.60
C ARG A 306 -28.68 1.22 -9.69
N LYS A 307 -27.47 1.38 -10.24
CA LYS A 307 -26.45 0.32 -10.30
C LYS A 307 -25.65 0.20 -8.99
N LEU A 308 -25.48 1.31 -8.24
CA LEU A 308 -24.82 1.29 -6.93
C LEU A 308 -25.69 0.71 -5.81
N ASN A 309 -27.02 0.70 -6.00
CA ASN A 309 -28.00 0.20 -5.02
C ASN A 309 -28.48 -1.24 -5.33
N LYS A 310 -27.89 -1.88 -6.34
CA LYS A 310 -28.03 -3.31 -6.66
C LYS A 310 -26.78 -4.08 -6.28
#